data_67353084ff4bbce5a676cdc2e7af09e7
#
_entry.id   67353084ff4bbce5a676cdc2e7af09e7
#
_cell.length_a   1.000
_cell.length_b   1.000
_cell.length_c   1.000
_cell.angle_alpha   90.00
_cell.angle_beta   90.00
_cell.angle_gamma   90.00
#
_symmetry.space_group_name_H-M   'P 1'
#
loop_
_entity.id
_entity.type
_entity.pdbx_description
1 polymer ?
#
loop_
_entity_poly.entity_id
_entity_poly.type
_entity_poly.pdbx_seq_one_letter_code
_entity_poly.pdbx_strand_id
1 'polypeptide(L)'
;AHASDRDLTNFRREHVGFVFQFYNLIPSLTARENVALITELAPDPMEPEEALHLVGLSARMDHFPAQLSGGEQQRVAIARAIAKRPSVLLCDEPTGALDIRTGMVVLEAIEHINRELGTLTMVITHNAVIADMADRVLTLSDGHITHERRNPQRASVTSLAW
;
A
#
# COMPACT_ATOMS: atom_id res chain seq x y z
N ALA A 1 7.82 -16.57 22.15
CA ALA A 1 8.91 -16.94 21.24
C ALA A 1 9.59 -15.64 20.80
N HIS A 2 10.90 -15.52 21.03
CA HIS A 2 11.68 -14.37 20.57
C HIS A 2 12.28 -14.74 19.21
N ALA A 3 11.75 -14.11 18.14
CA ALA A 3 12.35 -14.22 16.83
C ALA A 3 13.70 -13.46 16.82
N SER A 4 14.72 -14.02 16.16
CA SER A 4 15.97 -13.30 15.97
C SER A 4 15.81 -12.14 14.97
N ASP A 5 16.71 -11.16 14.98
CA ASP A 5 16.72 -10.06 14.02
C ASP A 5 16.79 -10.56 12.57
N ARG A 6 17.48 -11.67 12.34
CA ARG A 6 17.58 -12.33 11.04
C ARG A 6 16.22 -12.90 10.60
N ASP A 7 15.49 -13.55 11.52
CA ASP A 7 14.16 -14.09 11.22
C ASP A 7 13.17 -12.99 10.90
N LEU A 8 13.21 -11.89 11.67
CA LEU A 8 12.37 -10.71 11.41
C LEU A 8 12.70 -10.04 10.07
N THR A 9 13.98 -9.99 9.70
CA THR A 9 14.41 -9.44 8.42
C THR A 9 13.94 -10.31 7.26
N ASN A 10 14.09 -11.63 7.37
CA ASN A 10 13.59 -12.56 6.36
C ASN A 10 12.07 -12.50 6.24
N PHE A 11 11.35 -12.48 7.36
CA PHE A 11 9.90 -12.34 7.37
C PHE A 11 9.43 -11.07 6.65
N ARG A 12 10.04 -9.91 6.96
CA ARG A 12 9.71 -8.65 6.29
C ARG A 12 9.99 -8.70 4.80
N ARG A 13 11.14 -9.30 4.42
CA ARG A 13 11.53 -9.42 3.02
C ARG A 13 10.54 -10.26 2.23
N GLU A 14 10.07 -11.37 2.78
CA GLU A 14 9.26 -12.35 2.05
C GLU A 14 7.76 -12.09 2.15
N HIS A 15 7.29 -11.64 3.31
CA HIS A 15 5.85 -11.64 3.61
C HIS A 15 5.22 -10.25 3.75
N VAL A 16 6.00 -9.18 3.91
CA VAL A 16 5.44 -7.86 4.22
C VAL A 16 5.76 -6.83 3.15
N GLY A 17 4.74 -6.31 2.49
CA GLY A 17 4.83 -5.10 1.65
C GLY A 17 4.67 -3.85 2.50
N PHE A 18 5.50 -2.83 2.26
CA PHE A 18 5.42 -1.54 2.96
C PHE A 18 5.10 -0.41 1.99
N VAL A 19 4.14 0.42 2.35
CA VAL A 19 3.77 1.66 1.69
C VAL A 19 3.88 2.78 2.71
N PHE A 20 4.68 3.80 2.42
CA PHE A 20 4.93 4.93 3.30
C PHE A 20 4.26 6.20 2.78
N GLN A 21 4.03 7.17 3.65
CA GLN A 21 3.49 8.49 3.33
C GLN A 21 4.34 9.23 2.27
N PHE A 22 5.66 9.11 2.34
CA PHE A 22 6.60 9.72 1.38
C PHE A 22 7.12 8.64 0.44
N TYR A 23 6.42 8.28 -0.53
CA TYR A 23 6.58 7.31 -1.63
C TYR A 23 7.89 6.51 -1.70
N ASN A 24 9.03 7.08 -1.29
CA ASN A 24 10.38 6.50 -1.26
C ASN A 24 10.78 5.86 -2.62
N LEU A 25 10.42 6.53 -3.73
CA LEU A 25 10.84 6.13 -5.06
C LEU A 25 12.27 6.59 -5.32
N ILE A 26 12.98 5.83 -6.14
CA ILE A 26 14.31 6.21 -6.64
C ILE A 26 14.10 7.17 -7.81
N PRO A 27 14.54 8.45 -7.69
CA PRO A 27 14.21 9.48 -8.67
C PRO A 27 14.79 9.25 -10.08
N SER A 28 15.90 8.52 -10.16
CA SER A 28 16.61 8.21 -11.42
C SER A 28 16.06 6.98 -12.14
N LEU A 29 15.07 6.31 -11.58
CA LEU A 29 14.41 5.14 -12.15
C LEU A 29 12.99 5.48 -12.57
N THR A 30 12.54 4.90 -13.67
CA THR A 30 11.13 4.94 -14.11
C THR A 30 10.20 4.23 -13.12
N ALA A 31 8.89 4.38 -13.29
CA ALA A 31 7.92 3.64 -12.47
C ALA A 31 8.14 2.12 -12.57
N ARG A 32 8.34 1.60 -13.78
CA ARG A 32 8.63 0.18 -14.04
C ARG A 32 9.90 -0.27 -13.32
N GLU A 33 11.00 0.46 -13.45
CA GLU A 33 12.27 0.14 -12.82
C GLU A 33 12.20 0.21 -11.29
N ASN A 34 11.44 1.16 -10.73
CA ASN A 34 11.19 1.21 -9.29
C ASN A 34 10.49 -0.04 -8.77
N VAL A 35 9.56 -0.60 -9.54
CA VAL A 35 8.88 -1.86 -9.20
C VAL A 35 9.83 -3.05 -9.40
N ALA A 36 10.58 -3.09 -10.50
CA ALA A 36 11.50 -4.19 -10.83
C ALA A 36 12.56 -4.44 -9.75
N LEU A 37 13.00 -3.41 -9.02
CA LEU A 37 13.95 -3.57 -7.91
C LEU A 37 13.53 -4.62 -6.86
N ILE A 38 12.23 -4.75 -6.63
CA ILE A 38 11.71 -5.68 -5.62
C ILE A 38 11.49 -7.07 -6.22
N THR A 39 11.22 -7.16 -7.52
CA THR A 39 11.00 -8.46 -8.18
C THR A 39 12.27 -9.31 -8.20
N GLU A 40 13.44 -8.68 -8.27
CA GLU A 40 14.74 -9.39 -8.20
C GLU A 40 14.99 -10.07 -6.83
N LEU A 41 14.29 -9.65 -5.78
CA LEU A 41 14.47 -10.13 -4.41
C LEU A 41 13.43 -11.15 -3.96
N ALA A 42 12.38 -11.37 -4.76
CA ALA A 42 11.26 -12.24 -4.43
C ALA A 42 11.39 -13.60 -5.14
N PRO A 43 10.97 -14.71 -4.52
CA PRO A 43 11.06 -16.05 -5.13
C PRO A 43 10.03 -16.26 -6.25
N ASP A 44 8.88 -15.62 -6.19
CA ASP A 44 7.78 -15.70 -7.16
C ASP A 44 7.15 -14.31 -7.34
N PRO A 45 7.87 -13.36 -7.95
CA PRO A 45 7.38 -12.01 -8.10
C PRO A 45 6.30 -11.90 -9.18
N MET A 46 5.49 -10.85 -9.05
CA MET A 46 4.64 -10.35 -10.11
C MET A 46 5.48 -9.53 -11.09
N GLU A 47 5.17 -9.61 -12.38
CA GLU A 47 5.83 -8.75 -13.36
C GLU A 47 5.54 -7.26 -13.06
N PRO A 48 6.52 -6.36 -13.21
CA PRO A 48 6.33 -4.93 -12.94
C PRO A 48 5.14 -4.32 -13.66
N GLU A 49 4.89 -4.74 -14.91
CA GLU A 49 3.77 -4.31 -15.73
C GLU A 49 2.42 -4.74 -15.13
N GLU A 50 2.34 -5.95 -14.62
CA GLU A 50 1.14 -6.47 -13.96
C GLU A 50 0.86 -5.67 -12.68
N ALA A 51 1.87 -5.44 -11.86
CA ALA A 51 1.72 -4.65 -10.64
C ALA A 51 1.29 -3.20 -10.93
N LEU A 52 1.86 -2.56 -11.95
CA LEU A 52 1.49 -1.22 -12.37
C LEU A 52 0.10 -1.16 -12.99
N HIS A 53 -0.33 -2.21 -13.68
CA HIS A 53 -1.70 -2.33 -14.20
C HIS A 53 -2.72 -2.36 -13.07
N LEU A 54 -2.49 -3.14 -12.01
CA LEU A 54 -3.38 -3.25 -10.84
C LEU A 54 -3.63 -1.91 -10.13
N VAL A 55 -2.68 -0.98 -10.20
CA VAL A 55 -2.83 0.36 -9.63
C VAL A 55 -3.23 1.43 -10.65
N GLY A 56 -3.59 1.03 -11.88
CA GLY A 56 -4.07 1.94 -12.94
C GLY A 56 -2.98 2.82 -13.54
N LEU A 57 -1.74 2.34 -13.64
CA LEU A 57 -0.58 3.09 -14.16
C LEU A 57 0.01 2.52 -15.45
N SER A 58 -0.75 1.71 -16.22
CA SER A 58 -0.27 1.12 -17.48
C SER A 58 0.30 2.15 -18.46
N ALA A 59 -0.29 3.34 -18.54
CA ALA A 59 0.16 4.42 -19.43
C ALA A 59 1.33 5.25 -18.86
N ARG A 60 1.81 4.94 -17.65
CA ARG A 60 2.83 5.71 -16.91
C ARG A 60 4.09 4.91 -16.59
N MET A 61 4.22 3.70 -17.08
CA MET A 61 5.29 2.76 -16.72
C MET A 61 6.70 3.32 -16.95
N ASP A 62 6.89 4.08 -18.02
CA ASP A 62 8.18 4.61 -18.43
C ASP A 62 8.42 6.06 -17.98
N HIS A 63 7.56 6.59 -17.09
CA HIS A 63 7.73 7.92 -16.51
C HIS A 63 8.62 7.87 -15.27
N PHE A 64 9.46 8.89 -15.11
CA PHE A 64 10.24 9.12 -13.90
C PHE A 64 9.37 9.74 -12.80
N PRO A 65 9.72 9.58 -11.52
CA PRO A 65 8.95 10.17 -10.42
C PRO A 65 8.65 11.67 -10.58
N ALA A 66 9.61 12.45 -11.10
CA ALA A 66 9.42 13.88 -11.35
C ALA A 66 8.32 14.21 -12.40
N GLN A 67 7.92 13.24 -13.20
CA GLN A 67 6.88 13.38 -14.23
C GLN A 67 5.49 12.87 -13.74
N LEU A 68 5.43 12.37 -12.52
CA LEU A 68 4.25 11.78 -11.91
C LEU A 68 3.69 12.71 -10.82
N SER A 69 2.36 12.80 -10.74
CA SER A 69 1.69 13.44 -9.62
C SER A 69 1.94 12.67 -8.31
N GLY A 70 1.73 13.31 -7.16
CA GLY A 70 1.90 12.66 -5.86
C GLY A 70 1.10 11.36 -5.72
N GLY A 71 -0.15 11.34 -6.18
CA GLY A 71 -0.97 10.14 -6.16
C GLY A 71 -0.51 9.05 -7.13
N GLU A 72 0.07 9.42 -8.29
CA GLU A 72 0.71 8.45 -9.18
C GLU A 72 1.96 7.88 -8.55
N GLN A 73 2.80 8.69 -7.91
CA GLN A 73 3.97 8.23 -7.18
C GLN A 73 3.60 7.27 -6.03
N GLN A 74 2.53 7.59 -5.28
CA GLN A 74 2.02 6.70 -4.24
C GLN A 74 1.56 5.37 -4.81
N ARG A 75 0.85 5.37 -5.94
CA ARG A 75 0.45 4.13 -6.60
C ARG A 75 1.64 3.32 -7.14
N VAL A 76 2.72 3.97 -7.61
CA VAL A 76 3.98 3.26 -7.93
C VAL A 76 4.57 2.60 -6.68
N ALA A 77 4.57 3.29 -5.52
CA ALA A 77 5.05 2.72 -4.26
C ALA A 77 4.19 1.52 -3.82
N ILE A 78 2.87 1.56 -4.04
CA ILE A 78 1.96 0.44 -3.81
C ILE A 78 2.28 -0.72 -4.76
N ALA A 79 2.41 -0.46 -6.07
CA ALA A 79 2.78 -1.48 -7.06
C ALA A 79 4.09 -2.17 -6.69
N ARG A 80 5.10 -1.39 -6.28
CA ARG A 80 6.37 -1.93 -5.78
C ARG A 80 6.18 -2.83 -4.55
N ALA A 81 5.31 -2.43 -3.61
CA ALA A 81 5.08 -3.21 -2.40
C ALA A 81 4.39 -4.56 -2.67
N ILE A 82 3.48 -4.62 -3.66
CA ILE A 82 2.71 -5.83 -3.99
C ILE A 82 3.43 -6.75 -4.99
N ALA A 83 4.40 -6.24 -5.75
CA ALA A 83 5.09 -7.01 -6.79
C ALA A 83 5.77 -8.29 -6.27
N LYS A 84 6.14 -8.32 -5.00
CA LYS A 84 6.68 -9.53 -4.35
C LYS A 84 5.62 -10.49 -3.81
N ARG A 85 4.33 -10.27 -4.08
CA ARG A 85 3.18 -11.06 -3.60
C ARG A 85 3.17 -11.23 -2.07
N PRO A 86 3.19 -10.13 -1.30
CA PRO A 86 3.27 -10.23 0.16
C PRO A 86 1.98 -10.80 0.75
N SER A 87 2.11 -11.52 1.89
CA SER A 87 0.94 -11.96 2.67
C SER A 87 0.26 -10.80 3.41
N VAL A 88 1.02 -9.76 3.73
CA VAL A 88 0.55 -8.56 4.45
C VAL A 88 1.04 -7.30 3.76
N LEU A 89 0.14 -6.36 3.52
CA LEU A 89 0.44 -5.01 3.04
C LEU A 89 0.24 -4.02 4.20
N LEU A 90 1.31 -3.35 4.61
CA LEU A 90 1.29 -2.31 5.63
C LEU A 90 1.36 -0.94 4.95
N CYS A 91 0.32 -0.12 5.12
CA CYS A 91 0.23 1.22 4.57
C CYS A 91 0.27 2.23 5.73
N ASP A 92 1.35 2.99 5.83
CA ASP A 92 1.53 4.02 6.84
C ASP A 92 1.18 5.39 6.25
N GLU A 93 0.05 5.97 6.68
CA GLU A 93 -0.51 7.23 6.21
C GLU A 93 -0.53 7.35 4.67
N PRO A 94 -1.11 6.38 3.93
CA PRO A 94 -0.96 6.30 2.48
C PRO A 94 -1.56 7.49 1.72
N THR A 95 -2.39 8.30 2.38
CA THR A 95 -3.04 9.50 1.81
C THR A 95 -2.60 10.80 2.47
N GLY A 96 -1.74 10.74 3.50
CA GLY A 96 -1.42 11.88 4.35
C GLY A 96 -0.74 13.06 3.66
N ALA A 97 -0.12 12.86 2.51
CA ALA A 97 0.53 13.90 1.71
C ALA A 97 -0.30 14.32 0.47
N LEU A 98 -1.56 13.87 0.36
CA LEU A 98 -2.39 14.04 -0.84
C LEU A 98 -3.63 14.88 -0.53
N ASP A 99 -4.13 15.56 -1.56
CA ASP A 99 -5.48 16.14 -1.51
C ASP A 99 -6.55 15.03 -1.50
N ILE A 100 -7.76 15.38 -1.09
CA ILE A 100 -8.88 14.45 -0.91
C ILE A 100 -9.15 13.60 -2.16
N ARG A 101 -9.26 14.24 -3.33
CA ARG A 101 -9.58 13.55 -4.59
C ARG A 101 -8.49 12.53 -4.95
N THR A 102 -7.25 12.93 -4.84
CA THR A 102 -6.08 12.08 -5.11
C THR A 102 -5.96 10.95 -4.08
N GLY A 103 -6.25 11.26 -2.81
CA GLY A 103 -6.30 10.28 -1.73
C GLY A 103 -7.34 9.19 -1.97
N MET A 104 -8.54 9.54 -2.45
CA MET A 104 -9.57 8.57 -2.82
C MET A 104 -9.09 7.59 -3.89
N VAL A 105 -8.44 8.05 -4.95
CA VAL A 105 -7.89 7.18 -6.00
C VAL A 105 -6.84 6.21 -5.44
N VAL A 106 -6.04 6.65 -4.48
CA VAL A 106 -5.06 5.77 -3.79
C VAL A 106 -5.77 4.73 -2.94
N LEU A 107 -6.81 5.10 -2.20
CA LEU A 107 -7.59 4.13 -1.39
C LEU A 107 -8.35 3.13 -2.27
N GLU A 108 -8.90 3.56 -3.41
CA GLU A 108 -9.50 2.66 -4.40
C GLU A 108 -8.51 1.63 -4.92
N ALA A 109 -7.26 2.04 -5.19
CA ALA A 109 -6.20 1.12 -5.59
C ALA A 109 -5.88 0.10 -4.47
N ILE A 110 -5.80 0.54 -3.22
CA ILE A 110 -5.57 -0.34 -2.06
C ILE A 110 -6.74 -1.33 -1.89
N GLU A 111 -7.98 -0.87 -1.99
CA GLU A 111 -9.17 -1.73 -1.91
C GLU A 111 -9.20 -2.77 -3.04
N HIS A 112 -8.89 -2.34 -4.26
CA HIS A 112 -8.81 -3.22 -5.43
C HIS A 112 -7.78 -4.33 -5.22
N ILE A 113 -6.58 -3.98 -4.78
CA ILE A 113 -5.49 -4.93 -4.47
C ILE A 113 -5.91 -5.93 -3.38
N ASN A 114 -6.51 -5.44 -2.29
CA ASN A 114 -6.99 -6.30 -1.21
C ASN A 114 -8.00 -7.34 -1.73
N ARG A 115 -8.88 -6.93 -2.64
CA ARG A 115 -9.89 -7.81 -3.23
C ARG A 115 -9.30 -8.80 -4.24
N GLU A 116 -8.44 -8.33 -5.16
CA GLU A 116 -7.89 -9.15 -6.25
C GLU A 116 -6.82 -10.14 -5.76
N LEU A 117 -5.97 -9.73 -4.84
CA LEU A 117 -4.86 -10.55 -4.35
C LEU A 117 -5.17 -11.29 -3.04
N GLY A 118 -6.24 -10.94 -2.33
CA GLY A 118 -6.56 -11.50 -1.02
C GLY A 118 -5.51 -11.17 0.06
N THR A 119 -4.62 -10.19 -0.20
CA THR A 119 -3.57 -9.77 0.74
C THR A 119 -4.18 -9.11 1.97
N LEU A 120 -3.79 -9.52 3.17
CA LEU A 120 -4.17 -8.83 4.39
C LEU A 120 -3.62 -7.41 4.37
N THR A 121 -4.50 -6.41 4.34
CA THR A 121 -4.10 -5.00 4.26
C THR A 121 -4.34 -4.32 5.59
N MET A 122 -3.31 -3.69 6.14
CA MET A 122 -3.38 -2.86 7.33
C MET A 122 -3.06 -1.41 6.97
N VAL A 123 -4.00 -0.50 7.20
CA VAL A 123 -3.82 0.94 7.00
C VAL A 123 -3.67 1.61 8.37
N ILE A 124 -2.55 2.28 8.58
CA ILE A 124 -2.30 3.11 9.74
C ILE A 124 -2.62 4.54 9.34
N THR A 125 -3.55 5.17 10.02
CA THR A 125 -3.97 6.54 9.72
C THR A 125 -4.60 7.23 10.92
N HIS A 126 -4.49 8.54 10.97
CA HIS A 126 -5.23 9.39 11.90
C HIS A 126 -6.55 9.90 11.32
N ASN A 127 -6.84 9.62 10.05
CA ASN A 127 -8.11 9.99 9.41
C ASN A 127 -9.19 8.96 9.75
N ALA A 128 -10.11 9.34 10.65
CA ALA A 128 -11.18 8.47 11.10
C ALA A 128 -12.16 8.02 10.00
N VAL A 129 -12.28 8.80 8.92
CA VAL A 129 -13.18 8.48 7.80
C VAL A 129 -12.75 7.21 7.07
N ILE A 130 -11.44 6.97 6.97
CA ILE A 130 -10.89 5.77 6.33
C ILE A 130 -11.27 4.49 7.09
N ALA A 131 -11.55 4.59 8.39
CA ALA A 131 -11.92 3.46 9.22
C ALA A 131 -13.19 2.73 8.74
N ASP A 132 -14.11 3.43 8.07
CA ASP A 132 -15.37 2.84 7.63
C ASP A 132 -15.22 1.89 6.42
N MET A 133 -14.11 1.99 5.65
CA MET A 133 -13.81 1.05 4.56
C MET A 133 -13.13 -0.25 5.04
N ALA A 134 -12.69 -0.33 6.29
CA ALA A 134 -12.01 -1.50 6.83
C ALA A 134 -13.00 -2.53 7.39
N ASP A 135 -12.65 -3.81 7.38
CA ASP A 135 -13.43 -4.86 8.06
C ASP A 135 -13.31 -4.74 9.59
N ARG A 136 -12.12 -4.33 10.05
CA ARG A 136 -11.78 -4.25 11.47
C ARG A 136 -10.97 -2.98 11.74
N VAL A 137 -11.35 -2.27 12.79
CA VAL A 137 -10.70 -1.04 13.23
C VAL A 137 -10.13 -1.24 14.62
N LEU A 138 -8.86 -0.92 14.79
CA LEU A 138 -8.15 -0.95 16.08
C LEU A 138 -7.72 0.47 16.43
N THR A 139 -8.11 0.94 17.59
CA THR A 139 -7.65 2.22 18.12
C THR A 139 -6.50 1.97 19.10
N LEU A 140 -5.37 2.63 18.85
CA LEU A 140 -4.19 2.56 19.71
C LEU A 140 -4.03 3.87 20.47
N SER A 141 -3.71 3.76 21.76
CA SER A 141 -3.28 4.86 22.60
C SER A 141 -2.23 4.35 23.60
N ASP A 142 -1.16 5.12 23.79
CA ASP A 142 -0.07 4.82 24.74
C ASP A 142 0.51 3.39 24.57
N GLY A 143 0.62 2.92 23.33
CA GLY A 143 1.16 1.59 23.01
C GLY A 143 0.20 0.42 23.27
N HIS A 144 -1.07 0.69 23.58
CA HIS A 144 -2.09 -0.32 23.85
C HIS A 144 -3.28 -0.20 22.89
N ILE A 145 -3.91 -1.32 22.56
CA ILE A 145 -5.20 -1.34 21.87
C ILE A 145 -6.28 -0.97 22.90
N THR A 146 -6.89 0.20 22.72
CA THR A 146 -7.92 0.72 23.63
C THR A 146 -9.33 0.43 23.15
N HIS A 147 -9.51 0.26 21.86
CA HIS A 147 -10.83 -0.04 21.27
C HIS A 147 -10.67 -0.91 20.05
N GLU A 148 -11.64 -1.82 19.86
CA GLU A 148 -11.79 -2.64 18.66
C GLU A 148 -13.22 -2.54 18.16
N ARG A 149 -13.39 -2.30 16.85
CA ARG A 149 -14.68 -2.30 16.15
C ARG A 149 -14.59 -3.18 14.91
N ARG A 150 -15.64 -3.94 14.62
CA ARG A 150 -15.82 -4.62 13.34
C ARG A 150 -16.96 -3.93 12.58
N ASN A 151 -16.73 -3.63 11.33
CA ASN A 151 -17.76 -3.10 10.44
C ASN A 151 -18.50 -4.28 9.81
N PRO A 152 -19.80 -4.42 10.02
CA PRO A 152 -20.59 -5.50 9.42
C PRO A 152 -20.67 -5.39 7.89
N GLN A 153 -20.50 -4.17 7.38
CA GLN A 153 -20.43 -3.86 5.96
C GLN A 153 -19.42 -2.71 5.78
N ARG A 154 -18.46 -2.91 4.88
CA ARG A 154 -17.49 -1.86 4.51
C ARG A 154 -18.19 -0.77 3.70
N ALA A 155 -17.88 0.48 3.99
CA ALA A 155 -18.21 1.59 3.11
C ALA A 155 -17.34 1.51 1.84
N SER A 156 -17.90 1.88 0.69
CA SER A 156 -17.09 2.07 -0.51
C SER A 156 -16.24 3.34 -0.37
N VAL A 157 -15.05 3.36 -0.99
CA VAL A 157 -14.19 4.56 -0.97
C VAL A 157 -14.94 5.79 -1.47
N THR A 158 -15.77 5.65 -2.51
CA THR A 158 -16.56 6.73 -3.09
C THR A 158 -17.65 7.29 -2.19
N SER A 159 -18.05 6.56 -1.14
CA SER A 159 -19.06 6.99 -0.17
C SER A 159 -18.46 7.64 1.09
N LEU A 160 -17.13 7.69 1.20
CA LEU A 160 -16.47 8.32 2.34
C LEU A 160 -16.70 9.83 2.36
N ALA A 161 -17.16 10.37 3.47
CA ALA A 161 -17.35 11.80 3.70
C ALA A 161 -16.07 12.39 4.31
N TRP A 162 -15.18 12.94 3.49
CA TRP A 162 -13.91 13.53 3.90
C TRP A 162 -14.08 14.88 4.58
#